data_1d8ebfd9d21e18f512b68d20bb0ee349
#
_entry.id   1d8ebfd9d21e18f512b68d20bb0ee349
#
_cell.length_a   1.000
_cell.length_b   1.000
_cell.length_c   1.000
_cell.angle_alpha   90.00
_cell.angle_beta   90.00
_cell.angle_gamma   90.00
#
_symmetry.space_group_name_H-M   'P 1'
#
loop_
_entity.id
_entity.type
_entity.pdbx_description
1 polymer ?
#
loop_
_entity_poly.entity_id
_entity_poly.type
_entity_poly.pdbx_seq_one_letter_code
_entity_poly.pdbx_strand_id
1 'polypeptide(L)'
;MDEVILIDKPQGMTSFGVVARLRRVLSNQAGKKVKGGHTGTLDPFATGLMIIVTGKKCREAETFTKLDKWYEAEIILGKNSSTGDPEGEITDVSDYEPSLEEVQWVIGQFVGKIEQTPPIFSAIKINGKRAYKLAREGKQVEIPKRVIEIYSLELLAYEYPKLKIRTHVSSGTYIRTLAVDIGEKLGTGAYCENLRRTKIADYSIDQAKTLADFGITS
;
A
#
# COMPACT_ATOMS: atom_id res chain seq x y z
N MET A 1 -6.33 14.27 -24.08
CA MET A 1 -5.91 12.98 -23.49
C MET A 1 -6.91 12.62 -22.39
N ASP A 2 -7.68 11.58 -22.64
CA ASP A 2 -8.71 11.05 -21.72
C ASP A 2 -8.38 9.57 -21.56
N GLU A 3 -7.36 9.25 -20.74
CA GLU A 3 -6.70 7.95 -20.71
C GLU A 3 -6.66 7.33 -19.32
N VAL A 4 -6.57 6.01 -19.30
CA VAL A 4 -6.18 5.20 -18.13
C VAL A 4 -4.76 4.75 -18.39
N ILE A 5 -3.84 5.09 -17.50
CA ILE A 5 -2.41 4.81 -17.63
C ILE A 5 -1.99 3.94 -16.45
N LEU A 6 -1.36 2.81 -16.76
CA LEU A 6 -0.78 1.90 -15.77
C LEU A 6 0.69 2.24 -15.59
N ILE A 7 1.08 2.51 -14.33
CA ILE A 7 2.46 2.89 -13.98
C ILE A 7 2.98 1.94 -12.90
N ASP A 8 4.20 1.42 -13.11
CA ASP A 8 4.99 0.80 -12.06
C ASP A 8 5.67 1.91 -11.25
N LYS A 9 5.16 2.17 -10.04
CA LYS A 9 5.70 3.21 -9.16
C LYS A 9 7.05 2.76 -8.59
N PRO A 10 8.12 3.53 -8.77
CA PRO A 10 9.39 3.25 -8.11
C PRO A 10 9.31 3.51 -6.60
N GLN A 11 10.24 2.93 -5.85
CA GLN A 11 10.45 3.20 -4.42
C GLN A 11 10.88 4.66 -4.19
N GLY A 12 10.62 5.19 -2.99
CA GLY A 12 11.06 6.52 -2.57
C GLY A 12 10.21 7.68 -3.11
N MET A 13 9.25 7.40 -3.99
CA MET A 13 8.39 8.44 -4.59
C MET A 13 6.96 8.35 -4.06
N THR A 14 6.35 9.50 -3.74
CA THR A 14 4.93 9.55 -3.38
C THR A 14 4.05 9.30 -4.62
N SER A 15 2.87 8.73 -4.42
CA SER A 15 1.88 8.56 -5.49
C SER A 15 1.51 9.87 -6.19
N PHE A 16 1.44 10.98 -5.42
CA PHE A 16 1.22 12.31 -6.00
C PHE A 16 2.44 12.80 -6.80
N GLY A 17 3.65 12.47 -6.37
CA GLY A 17 4.89 12.78 -7.10
C GLY A 17 4.92 12.15 -8.49
N VAL A 18 4.46 10.89 -8.61
CA VAL A 18 4.29 10.21 -9.90
C VAL A 18 3.27 10.94 -10.79
N VAL A 19 2.08 11.23 -10.24
CA VAL A 19 1.03 11.97 -10.97
C VAL A 19 1.51 13.33 -11.44
N ALA A 20 2.22 14.08 -10.61
CA ALA A 20 2.70 15.42 -10.94
C ALA A 20 3.67 15.41 -12.12
N ARG A 21 4.62 14.48 -12.11
CA ARG A 21 5.61 14.31 -13.20
C ARG A 21 4.94 13.89 -14.51
N LEU A 22 4.08 12.88 -14.44
CA LEU A 22 3.35 12.40 -15.62
C LEU A 22 2.47 13.50 -16.21
N ARG A 23 1.73 14.24 -15.38
CA ARG A 23 0.90 15.36 -15.83
C ARG A 23 1.72 16.45 -16.53
N ARG A 24 2.94 16.73 -16.07
CA ARG A 24 3.85 17.70 -16.71
C ARG A 24 4.19 17.25 -18.13
N VAL A 25 4.61 16.00 -18.32
CA VAL A 25 4.95 15.44 -19.62
C VAL A 25 3.74 15.48 -20.56
N LEU A 26 2.60 14.95 -20.11
CA LEU A 26 1.37 14.91 -20.90
C LEU A 26 0.85 16.32 -21.26
N SER A 27 1.01 17.30 -20.37
CA SER A 27 0.61 18.68 -20.64
C SER A 27 1.50 19.32 -21.69
N ASN A 28 2.80 19.07 -21.65
CA ASN A 28 3.75 19.54 -22.65
C ASN A 28 3.43 18.94 -24.04
N GLN A 29 3.19 17.63 -24.11
CA GLN A 29 2.83 16.94 -25.35
C GLN A 29 1.49 17.43 -25.94
N ALA A 30 0.53 17.75 -25.07
CA ALA A 30 -0.79 18.20 -25.49
C ALA A 30 -0.87 19.71 -25.80
N GLY A 31 0.18 20.49 -25.50
CA GLY A 31 0.17 21.96 -25.59
C GLY A 31 -0.85 22.64 -24.65
N LYS A 32 -1.40 21.92 -23.68
CA LYS A 32 -2.38 22.43 -22.70
C LYS A 32 -2.35 21.64 -21.41
N LYS A 33 -2.86 22.24 -20.33
CA LYS A 33 -2.93 21.60 -19.00
C LYS A 33 -3.82 20.35 -19.03
N VAL A 34 -3.22 19.20 -18.74
CA VAL A 34 -3.91 17.90 -18.59
C VAL A 34 -4.27 17.70 -17.11
N LYS A 35 -5.54 17.41 -16.82
CA LYS A 35 -5.96 16.95 -15.49
C LYS A 35 -5.61 15.49 -15.34
N GLY A 36 -5.25 15.06 -14.12
CA GLY A 36 -4.98 13.66 -13.84
C GLY A 36 -4.86 13.40 -12.34
N GLY A 37 -5.11 12.16 -11.93
CA GLY A 37 -5.03 11.70 -10.56
C GLY A 37 -4.80 10.19 -10.50
N HIS A 38 -4.34 9.68 -9.36
CA HIS A 38 -4.26 8.25 -9.09
C HIS A 38 -5.54 7.75 -8.41
N THR A 39 -5.81 6.46 -8.54
CA THR A 39 -7.02 5.81 -8.00
C THR A 39 -6.76 4.94 -6.78
N GLY A 40 -5.57 5.00 -6.21
CA GLY A 40 -5.19 4.26 -5.00
C GLY A 40 -3.76 4.62 -4.60
N THR A 41 -3.61 5.19 -3.42
CA THR A 41 -2.30 5.58 -2.89
C THR A 41 -1.42 4.34 -2.68
N LEU A 42 -0.14 4.46 -3.02
CA LEU A 42 0.97 3.67 -2.52
C LEU A 42 1.87 4.60 -1.70
N ASP A 43 2.33 4.10 -0.57
CA ASP A 43 3.26 4.81 0.30
C ASP A 43 4.62 4.99 -0.40
N PRO A 44 5.50 5.93 0.04
CA PRO A 44 6.76 6.16 -0.63
C PRO A 44 7.66 4.92 -0.70
N PHE A 45 7.76 4.15 0.41
CA PHE A 45 8.57 2.93 0.45
C PHE A 45 8.03 1.82 -0.46
N ALA A 46 6.72 1.80 -0.73
CA ALA A 46 6.06 0.78 -1.54
C ALA A 46 6.28 1.00 -3.04
N THR A 47 6.25 -0.10 -3.81
CA THR A 47 6.39 -0.11 -5.27
C THR A 47 5.17 -0.72 -5.95
N GLY A 48 5.13 -0.67 -7.28
CA GLY A 48 4.20 -1.47 -8.07
C GLY A 48 3.06 -0.69 -8.71
N LEU A 49 2.04 -1.41 -9.11
CA LEU A 49 0.99 -0.94 -10.01
C LEU A 49 0.20 0.24 -9.45
N MET A 50 0.17 1.31 -10.22
CA MET A 50 -0.74 2.44 -10.04
C MET A 50 -1.60 2.65 -11.28
N ILE A 51 -2.90 2.86 -11.10
CA ILE A 51 -3.79 3.35 -12.15
C ILE A 51 -3.87 4.87 -12.04
N ILE A 52 -3.49 5.55 -13.12
CA ILE A 52 -3.60 7.00 -13.28
C ILE A 52 -4.65 7.29 -14.34
N VAL A 53 -5.59 8.15 -14.00
CA VAL A 53 -6.65 8.60 -14.90
C VAL A 53 -6.42 10.04 -15.32
N THR A 54 -6.64 10.36 -16.61
CA THR A 54 -6.43 11.70 -17.15
C THR A 54 -7.68 12.23 -17.83
N GLY A 55 -7.78 13.56 -17.94
CA GLY A 55 -8.86 14.26 -18.62
C GLY A 55 -10.25 13.90 -18.12
N LYS A 56 -11.14 13.46 -19.02
CA LYS A 56 -12.52 13.06 -18.68
C LYS A 56 -12.57 11.78 -17.85
N LYS A 57 -11.55 10.88 -17.99
CA LYS A 57 -11.44 9.65 -17.21
C LYS A 57 -11.29 9.88 -15.71
N CYS A 58 -10.92 11.08 -15.28
CA CYS A 58 -10.91 11.44 -13.86
C CYS A 58 -12.29 11.30 -13.17
N ARG A 59 -13.39 11.31 -13.93
CA ARG A 59 -14.75 11.09 -13.41
C ARG A 59 -14.99 9.64 -13.00
N GLU A 60 -14.23 8.72 -13.58
CA GLU A 60 -14.30 7.28 -13.32
C GLU A 60 -13.34 6.84 -12.18
N ALA A 61 -12.59 7.77 -11.59
CA ALA A 61 -11.56 7.45 -10.57
C ALA A 61 -12.10 6.65 -9.39
N GLU A 62 -13.34 6.91 -8.96
CA GLU A 62 -13.96 6.21 -7.84
C GLU A 62 -14.18 4.72 -8.15
N THR A 63 -14.56 4.37 -9.36
CA THR A 63 -14.73 2.98 -9.81
C THR A 63 -13.42 2.20 -9.64
N PHE A 64 -12.30 2.76 -10.11
CA PHE A 64 -10.97 2.13 -9.95
C PHE A 64 -10.51 2.08 -8.49
N THR A 65 -10.88 3.05 -7.68
CA THR A 65 -10.51 3.09 -6.25
C THR A 65 -11.12 1.91 -5.49
N LYS A 66 -12.34 1.49 -5.85
CA LYS A 66 -13.09 0.41 -5.19
C LYS A 66 -12.66 -0.99 -5.58
N LEU A 67 -11.82 -1.14 -6.61
CA LEU A 67 -11.32 -2.43 -7.05
C LEU A 67 -10.47 -3.10 -5.97
N ASP A 68 -10.46 -4.41 -5.94
CA ASP A 68 -9.60 -5.25 -5.13
C ASP A 68 -8.16 -5.23 -5.62
N LYS A 69 -7.23 -5.65 -4.79
CA LYS A 69 -5.79 -5.51 -5.05
C LYS A 69 -5.01 -6.72 -4.57
N TRP A 70 -3.93 -7.03 -5.29
CA TRP A 70 -2.95 -8.04 -4.92
C TRP A 70 -1.64 -7.37 -4.55
N TYR A 71 -1.04 -7.90 -3.49
CA TYR A 71 0.24 -7.41 -2.98
C TYR A 71 1.19 -8.58 -2.71
N GLU A 72 2.47 -8.31 -2.88
CA GLU A 72 3.55 -9.07 -2.25
C GLU A 72 4.18 -8.18 -1.19
N ALA A 73 4.39 -8.73 0.00
CA ALA A 73 4.98 -8.01 1.11
C ALA A 73 6.08 -8.83 1.77
N GLU A 74 7.14 -8.16 2.17
CA GLU A 74 8.15 -8.68 3.07
C GLU A 74 7.94 -8.04 4.44
N ILE A 75 7.79 -8.87 5.46
CA ILE A 75 7.51 -8.49 6.84
C ILE A 75 8.72 -8.90 7.68
N ILE A 76 9.17 -8.03 8.56
CA ILE A 76 10.22 -8.33 9.53
C ILE A 76 9.58 -8.59 10.88
N LEU A 77 9.81 -9.77 11.43
CA LEU A 77 9.41 -10.18 12.76
C LEU A 77 10.46 -9.77 13.81
N GLY A 78 10.07 -9.75 15.07
CA GLY A 78 10.95 -9.40 16.19
C GLY A 78 11.10 -7.90 16.44
N LYS A 79 10.57 -7.05 15.57
CA LYS A 79 10.70 -5.59 15.62
C LYS A 79 9.39 -4.88 15.35
N ASN A 80 9.21 -3.72 15.96
CA ASN A 80 8.14 -2.80 15.60
C ASN A 80 8.68 -1.57 14.87
N SER A 81 7.81 -0.93 14.08
CA SER A 81 8.07 0.41 13.53
C SER A 81 6.92 1.34 13.96
N SER A 82 7.25 2.58 14.32
CA SER A 82 6.27 3.59 14.72
C SER A 82 5.25 3.95 13.63
N THR A 83 5.55 3.64 12.36
CA THR A 83 4.66 3.82 11.19
C THR A 83 4.16 2.51 10.59
N GLY A 84 4.65 1.36 11.09
CA GLY A 84 4.40 0.03 10.55
C GLY A 84 5.13 -0.26 9.23
N ASP A 85 6.11 0.60 8.85
CA ASP A 85 6.93 0.53 7.65
C ASP A 85 8.38 1.03 7.96
N PRO A 86 9.35 0.93 7.03
CA PRO A 86 10.75 1.29 7.31
C PRO A 86 10.99 2.80 7.46
N GLU A 87 10.00 3.65 7.21
CA GLU A 87 10.13 5.10 7.38
C GLU A 87 9.99 5.54 8.86
N GLY A 88 9.48 4.65 9.72
CA GLY A 88 9.31 4.91 11.16
C GLY A 88 10.53 4.55 11.99
N GLU A 89 10.49 4.92 13.27
CA GLU A 89 11.46 4.47 14.27
C GLU A 89 11.29 2.98 14.52
N ILE A 90 12.36 2.22 14.35
CA ILE A 90 12.37 0.76 14.50
C ILE A 90 12.91 0.42 15.89
N THR A 91 12.19 -0.45 16.61
CA THR A 91 12.56 -0.92 17.95
C THR A 91 12.49 -2.44 18.01
N ASP A 92 13.44 -3.07 18.70
CA ASP A 92 13.40 -4.50 19.00
C ASP A 92 12.29 -4.80 20.01
N VAL A 93 11.56 -5.90 19.80
CA VAL A 93 10.40 -6.28 20.63
C VAL A 93 10.59 -7.65 21.24
N SER A 94 11.08 -8.63 20.45
CA SER A 94 11.15 -10.03 20.90
C SER A 94 12.25 -10.76 20.15
N ASP A 95 12.93 -11.65 20.85
CA ASP A 95 13.88 -12.62 20.28
C ASP A 95 13.22 -13.97 20.00
N TYR A 96 11.89 -14.06 20.16
CA TYR A 96 11.15 -15.29 19.88
C TYR A 96 11.10 -15.56 18.38
N GLU A 97 11.53 -16.75 17.99
CA GLU A 97 11.53 -17.23 16.61
C GLU A 97 10.38 -18.22 16.40
N PRO A 98 9.24 -17.83 15.85
CA PRO A 98 8.13 -18.74 15.59
C PRO A 98 8.53 -19.86 14.63
N SER A 99 8.00 -21.04 14.85
CA SER A 99 8.14 -22.15 13.88
C SER A 99 7.36 -21.88 12.60
N LEU A 100 7.68 -22.58 11.52
CA LEU A 100 6.96 -22.49 10.26
C LEU A 100 5.47 -22.82 10.43
N GLU A 101 5.15 -23.82 11.26
CA GLU A 101 3.77 -24.24 11.55
C GLU A 101 2.98 -23.15 12.26
N GLU A 102 3.61 -22.47 13.23
CA GLU A 102 2.98 -21.33 13.93
C GLU A 102 2.69 -20.17 12.96
N VAL A 103 3.64 -19.83 12.09
CA VAL A 103 3.46 -18.79 11.08
C VAL A 103 2.32 -19.17 10.15
N GLN A 104 2.28 -20.40 9.63
CA GLN A 104 1.21 -20.86 8.73
C GLN A 104 -0.16 -20.83 9.40
N TRP A 105 -0.22 -21.28 10.65
CA TRP A 105 -1.46 -21.26 11.43
C TRP A 105 -1.97 -19.84 11.67
N VAL A 106 -1.09 -18.91 12.06
CA VAL A 106 -1.45 -17.51 12.29
C VAL A 106 -1.93 -16.83 11.00
N ILE A 107 -1.19 -16.98 9.90
CA ILE A 107 -1.56 -16.39 8.61
C ILE A 107 -2.96 -16.87 8.18
N GLY A 108 -3.25 -18.16 8.33
CA GLY A 108 -4.56 -18.73 7.96
C GLY A 108 -5.76 -18.08 8.66
N GLN A 109 -5.55 -17.48 9.85
CA GLN A 109 -6.61 -16.83 10.60
C GLN A 109 -7.00 -15.44 10.09
N PHE A 110 -6.23 -14.86 9.19
CA PHE A 110 -6.54 -13.55 8.61
C PHE A 110 -7.39 -13.63 7.35
N VAL A 111 -7.61 -14.83 6.78
CA VAL A 111 -8.43 -14.99 5.57
C VAL A 111 -9.90 -14.80 5.92
N GLY A 112 -10.62 -14.02 5.11
CA GLY A 112 -12.02 -13.69 5.29
C GLY A 112 -12.23 -12.24 5.71
N LYS A 113 -13.40 -11.97 6.32
CA LYS A 113 -13.75 -10.63 6.81
C LYS A 113 -13.18 -10.41 8.19
N ILE A 114 -12.39 -9.35 8.30
CA ILE A 114 -11.78 -8.93 9.57
C ILE A 114 -11.98 -7.44 9.82
N GLU A 115 -11.92 -7.03 11.07
CA GLU A 115 -11.83 -5.63 11.45
C GLU A 115 -10.37 -5.17 11.41
N GLN A 116 -10.12 -4.05 10.77
CA GLN A 116 -8.80 -3.45 10.72
C GLN A 116 -8.88 -1.99 11.16
N THR A 117 -7.96 -1.55 12.03
CA THR A 117 -7.75 -0.13 12.35
C THR A 117 -6.75 0.44 11.35
N PRO A 118 -7.15 1.38 10.49
CA PRO A 118 -6.22 2.02 9.57
C PRO A 118 -5.07 2.72 10.30
N PRO A 119 -3.85 2.76 9.73
CA PRO A 119 -2.75 3.43 10.39
C PRO A 119 -2.99 4.95 10.46
N ILE A 120 -2.40 5.58 11.49
CA ILE A 120 -2.52 7.04 11.69
C ILE A 120 -1.95 7.82 10.50
N PHE A 121 -0.85 7.31 9.92
CA PHE A 121 -0.24 7.84 8.70
C PHE A 121 -0.95 7.30 7.45
N SER A 122 -2.23 7.69 7.29
CA SER A 122 -3.06 7.31 6.15
C SER A 122 -3.78 8.50 5.51
N ALA A 123 -4.30 8.30 4.30
CA ALA A 123 -5.05 9.31 3.57
C ALA A 123 -6.54 9.40 3.98
N ILE A 124 -6.96 8.67 5.00
CA ILE A 124 -8.34 8.68 5.51
C ILE A 124 -8.68 10.09 5.99
N LYS A 125 -9.91 10.51 5.72
CA LYS A 125 -10.44 11.77 6.23
C LYS A 125 -11.18 11.55 7.54
N ILE A 126 -10.78 12.30 8.55
CA ILE A 126 -11.44 12.38 9.85
C ILE A 126 -11.88 13.83 10.02
N ASN A 127 -13.18 14.07 10.18
CA ASN A 127 -13.76 15.41 10.27
C ASN A 127 -13.28 16.35 9.14
N GLY A 128 -13.20 15.82 7.90
CA GLY A 128 -12.79 16.56 6.71
C GLY A 128 -11.28 16.74 6.52
N LYS A 129 -10.44 16.43 7.52
CA LYS A 129 -8.97 16.49 7.44
C LYS A 129 -8.37 15.10 7.26
N ARG A 130 -7.26 14.99 6.54
CA ARG A 130 -6.55 13.71 6.38
C ARG A 130 -5.83 13.31 7.67
N ALA A 131 -5.91 12.03 8.07
CA ALA A 131 -5.32 11.51 9.30
C ALA A 131 -3.82 11.81 9.39
N TYR A 132 -3.05 11.61 8.32
CA TYR A 132 -1.61 11.89 8.31
C TYR A 132 -1.27 13.36 8.60
N LYS A 133 -2.16 14.33 8.27
CA LYS A 133 -1.95 15.74 8.59
C LYS A 133 -2.14 16.00 10.09
N LEU A 134 -3.17 15.39 10.66
CA LEU A 134 -3.46 15.49 12.09
C LEU A 134 -2.34 14.86 12.92
N ALA A 135 -1.81 13.72 12.48
CA ALA A 135 -0.67 13.06 13.11
C ALA A 135 0.59 13.94 13.12
N ARG A 136 0.91 14.60 12.00
CA ARG A 136 2.04 15.55 11.91
C ARG A 136 1.85 16.79 12.77
N GLU A 137 0.61 17.17 13.06
CA GLU A 137 0.27 18.26 13.99
C GLU A 137 0.31 17.81 15.47
N GLY A 138 0.72 16.55 15.76
CA GLY A 138 0.77 16.00 17.11
C GLY A 138 -0.61 15.75 17.75
N LYS A 139 -1.68 15.76 16.95
CA LYS A 139 -3.03 15.53 17.45
C LYS A 139 -3.31 14.05 17.60
N GLN A 140 -3.78 13.65 18.78
CA GLN A 140 -4.35 12.33 18.98
C GLN A 140 -5.67 12.24 18.22
N VAL A 141 -5.78 11.24 17.35
CA VAL A 141 -6.96 11.01 16.52
C VAL A 141 -7.36 9.56 16.64
N GLU A 142 -8.57 9.33 17.10
CA GLU A 142 -9.16 8.00 17.08
C GLU A 142 -9.59 7.66 15.66
N ILE A 143 -9.01 6.58 15.12
CA ILE A 143 -9.34 6.12 13.77
C ILE A 143 -10.34 4.96 13.90
N PRO A 144 -11.54 5.09 13.36
CA PRO A 144 -12.54 4.05 13.45
C PRO A 144 -12.08 2.78 12.71
N LYS A 145 -12.31 1.65 13.34
CA LYS A 145 -12.16 0.34 12.70
C LYS A 145 -13.08 0.23 11.49
N ARG A 146 -12.67 -0.56 10.54
CA ARG A 146 -13.50 -0.89 9.38
C ARG A 146 -13.37 -2.36 9.04
N VAL A 147 -14.44 -2.92 8.52
CA VAL A 147 -14.44 -4.26 7.97
C VAL A 147 -13.73 -4.24 6.61
N ILE A 148 -12.75 -5.11 6.47
CA ILE A 148 -12.06 -5.41 5.21
C ILE A 148 -12.16 -6.89 4.94
N GLU A 149 -11.84 -7.32 3.72
CA GLU A 149 -11.85 -8.72 3.35
C GLU A 149 -10.50 -9.11 2.74
N ILE A 150 -9.91 -10.17 3.28
CA ILE A 150 -8.72 -10.83 2.75
C ILE A 150 -9.20 -12.09 2.04
N TYR A 151 -9.21 -12.05 0.72
CA TYR A 151 -9.70 -13.17 -0.11
C TYR A 151 -8.72 -14.33 -0.13
N SER A 152 -7.41 -14.01 -0.11
CA SER A 152 -6.34 -15.00 0.04
C SER A 152 -5.12 -14.39 0.73
N LEU A 153 -4.40 -15.23 1.46
CA LEU A 153 -3.12 -14.91 2.09
C LEU A 153 -2.23 -16.15 2.02
N GLU A 154 -1.16 -16.05 1.23
CA GLU A 154 -0.24 -17.14 0.93
C GLU A 154 1.13 -16.84 1.53
N LEU A 155 1.72 -17.85 2.16
CA LEU A 155 3.12 -17.83 2.56
C LEU A 155 3.99 -18.15 1.35
N LEU A 156 4.84 -17.20 0.94
CA LEU A 156 5.81 -17.39 -0.15
C LEU A 156 7.15 -17.92 0.34
N ALA A 157 7.62 -17.38 1.46
CA ALA A 157 8.87 -17.80 2.10
C ALA A 157 8.87 -17.38 3.57
N TYR A 158 9.55 -18.18 4.40
CA TYR A 158 9.82 -17.84 5.78
C TYR A 158 11.23 -18.30 6.18
N GLU A 159 12.03 -17.36 6.61
CA GLU A 159 13.34 -17.56 7.24
C GLU A 159 13.51 -16.41 8.25
N TYR A 160 13.39 -16.73 9.54
CA TYR A 160 13.39 -15.70 10.58
C TYR A 160 14.59 -14.76 10.46
N PRO A 161 14.37 -13.43 10.56
CA PRO A 161 13.12 -12.74 10.90
C PRO A 161 12.23 -12.41 9.69
N LYS A 162 12.55 -12.88 8.49
CA LYS A 162 11.87 -12.50 7.25
C LYS A 162 10.69 -13.41 6.93
N LEU A 163 9.53 -12.79 6.75
CA LEU A 163 8.30 -13.44 6.34
C LEU A 163 7.83 -12.80 5.03
N LYS A 164 7.69 -13.60 3.97
CA LYS A 164 7.24 -13.15 2.65
C LYS A 164 5.86 -13.71 2.35
N ILE A 165 4.93 -12.82 2.04
CA ILE A 165 3.53 -13.17 1.77
C ILE A 165 3.06 -12.60 0.43
N ARG A 166 2.05 -13.27 -0.15
CA ARG A 166 1.20 -12.73 -1.22
C ARG A 166 -0.24 -12.67 -0.70
N THR A 167 -0.93 -11.57 -0.98
CA THR A 167 -2.31 -11.42 -0.52
C THR A 167 -3.20 -10.75 -1.56
N HIS A 168 -4.45 -11.21 -1.64
CA HIS A 168 -5.54 -10.59 -2.37
C HIS A 168 -6.54 -10.01 -1.39
N VAL A 169 -6.83 -8.72 -1.51
CA VAL A 169 -7.59 -7.99 -0.49
C VAL A 169 -8.60 -7.03 -1.12
N SER A 170 -9.66 -6.76 -0.38
CA SER A 170 -10.64 -5.73 -0.71
C SER A 170 -10.03 -4.33 -0.71
N SER A 171 -10.67 -3.41 -1.40
CA SER A 171 -10.25 -2.00 -1.39
C SER A 171 -10.23 -1.44 0.02
N GLY A 172 -9.21 -0.62 0.29
CA GLY A 172 -9.05 0.04 1.57
C GLY A 172 -8.31 -0.78 2.64
N THR A 173 -7.88 -2.00 2.35
CA THR A 173 -7.02 -2.78 3.25
C THR A 173 -5.62 -2.16 3.32
N TYR A 174 -5.06 -2.08 4.54
CA TYR A 174 -3.70 -1.63 4.80
C TYR A 174 -2.80 -2.82 5.10
N ILE A 175 -1.86 -3.07 4.20
CA ILE A 175 -0.90 -4.20 4.34
C ILE A 175 0.08 -3.94 5.48
N ARG A 176 0.42 -2.67 5.76
CA ARG A 176 1.22 -2.30 6.94
C ARG A 176 0.55 -2.74 8.24
N THR A 177 -0.74 -2.47 8.38
CA THR A 177 -1.50 -2.93 9.56
C THR A 177 -1.58 -4.45 9.60
N LEU A 178 -1.81 -5.12 8.47
CA LEU A 178 -1.80 -6.59 8.42
C LEU A 178 -0.46 -7.16 8.89
N ALA A 179 0.67 -6.56 8.54
CA ALA A 179 1.98 -6.97 9.00
C ALA A 179 2.13 -6.84 10.52
N VAL A 180 1.70 -5.71 11.08
CA VAL A 180 1.68 -5.47 12.53
C VAL A 180 0.78 -6.49 13.24
N ASP A 181 -0.44 -6.68 12.76
CA ASP A 181 -1.42 -7.61 13.33
C ASP A 181 -0.90 -9.07 13.32
N ILE A 182 -0.19 -9.48 12.26
CA ILE A 182 0.47 -10.80 12.18
C ILE A 182 1.56 -10.92 13.27
N GLY A 183 2.42 -9.90 13.40
CA GLY A 183 3.48 -9.89 14.41
C GLY A 183 2.94 -9.89 15.83
N GLU A 184 1.87 -9.15 16.11
CA GLU A 184 1.18 -9.15 17.40
C GLU A 184 0.63 -10.54 17.73
N LYS A 185 -0.01 -11.20 16.74
CA LYS A 185 -0.60 -12.52 16.93
C LYS A 185 0.45 -13.62 17.10
N LEU A 186 1.63 -13.45 16.52
CA LEU A 186 2.80 -14.32 16.73
C LEU A 186 3.52 -14.02 18.06
N GLY A 187 3.23 -12.90 18.73
CA GLY A 187 3.93 -12.46 19.93
C GLY A 187 5.33 -11.90 19.68
N THR A 188 5.65 -11.59 18.43
CA THR A 188 6.99 -11.11 18.03
C THR A 188 7.04 -9.58 17.84
N GLY A 189 5.89 -8.94 17.55
CA GLY A 189 5.92 -7.66 16.84
C GLY A 189 6.34 -7.85 15.39
N ALA A 190 5.98 -6.89 14.53
CA ALA A 190 6.41 -6.87 13.13
C ALA A 190 6.18 -5.53 12.45
N TYR A 191 6.82 -5.31 11.31
CA TYR A 191 6.52 -4.22 10.39
C TYR A 191 6.69 -4.66 8.93
N CYS A 192 6.07 -3.92 8.02
CA CYS A 192 6.14 -4.17 6.58
C CYS A 192 7.40 -3.51 6.01
N GLU A 193 8.44 -4.29 5.70
CA GLU A 193 9.72 -3.81 5.17
C GLU A 193 9.62 -3.47 3.68
N ASN A 194 9.03 -4.36 2.90
CA ASN A 194 8.83 -4.16 1.47
C ASN A 194 7.39 -4.44 1.08
N LEU A 195 6.86 -3.63 0.19
CA LEU A 195 5.50 -3.77 -0.31
C LEU A 195 5.47 -3.50 -1.82
N ARG A 196 4.92 -4.45 -2.57
CA ARG A 196 4.70 -4.32 -4.00
C ARG A 196 3.26 -4.64 -4.36
N ARG A 197 2.55 -3.69 -4.99
CA ARG A 197 1.24 -3.96 -5.55
C ARG A 197 1.38 -4.55 -6.95
N THR A 198 1.01 -5.81 -7.11
CA THR A 198 1.20 -6.57 -8.35
C THR A 198 -0.01 -6.51 -9.27
N LYS A 199 -1.24 -6.32 -8.70
CA LYS A 199 -2.46 -6.34 -9.49
C LYS A 199 -3.56 -5.46 -8.87
N ILE A 200 -4.42 -4.90 -9.72
CA ILE A 200 -5.66 -4.19 -9.35
C ILE A 200 -6.76 -4.74 -10.26
N ALA A 201 -7.71 -5.51 -9.72
CA ALA A 201 -8.68 -6.29 -10.50
C ALA A 201 -8.00 -7.03 -11.67
N ASP A 202 -8.36 -6.75 -12.91
CA ASP A 202 -7.79 -7.37 -14.11
C ASP A 202 -6.50 -6.71 -14.61
N TYR A 203 -6.07 -5.59 -14.02
CA TYR A 203 -4.86 -4.87 -14.38
C TYR A 203 -3.64 -5.47 -13.70
N SER A 204 -2.69 -6.01 -14.49
CA SER A 204 -1.41 -6.58 -13.99
C SER A 204 -0.28 -5.57 -14.07
N ILE A 205 0.71 -5.74 -13.20
CA ILE A 205 1.96 -4.96 -13.22
C ILE A 205 2.73 -5.15 -14.53
N ASP A 206 2.60 -6.31 -15.20
CA ASP A 206 3.25 -6.60 -16.47
C ASP A 206 2.76 -5.70 -17.62
N GLN A 207 1.59 -5.08 -17.46
CA GLN A 207 1.02 -4.12 -18.40
C GLN A 207 1.46 -2.68 -18.12
N ALA A 208 2.13 -2.46 -16.98
CA ALA A 208 2.48 -1.11 -16.53
C ALA A 208 3.75 -0.60 -17.23
N LYS A 209 3.76 0.69 -17.52
CA LYS A 209 4.93 1.44 -17.96
C LYS A 209 5.70 1.97 -16.77
N THR A 210 7.00 2.14 -16.95
CA THR A 210 7.84 2.85 -15.98
C THR A 210 7.77 4.36 -16.23
N LEU A 211 8.29 5.16 -15.30
CA LEU A 211 8.43 6.60 -15.52
C LEU A 211 9.43 6.92 -16.65
N ALA A 212 10.44 6.07 -16.83
CA ALA A 212 11.44 6.21 -17.89
C ALA A 212 10.81 6.11 -19.29
N ASP A 213 9.75 5.30 -19.47
CA ASP A 213 9.00 5.20 -20.73
C ASP A 213 8.31 6.50 -21.14
N PHE A 214 8.19 7.44 -20.20
CA PHE A 214 7.67 8.79 -20.43
C PHE A 214 8.78 9.85 -20.47
N GLY A 215 10.06 9.44 -20.50
CA GLY A 215 11.21 10.33 -20.46
C GLY A 215 11.39 11.03 -19.11
N ILE A 216 10.84 10.44 -18.02
CA ILE A 216 10.96 10.96 -16.66
C ILE A 216 12.11 10.21 -15.99
N THR A 217 13.23 10.92 -15.78
CA THR A 217 14.33 10.43 -14.94
C THR A 217 14.01 10.69 -13.47
N SER A 218 14.40 9.76 -12.61
CA SER A 218 14.29 9.84 -11.15
C SER A 218 15.08 10.97 -10.53
#